data_7eb969e37224e47af7adeb6955348232
#
_entry.id   7eb969e37224e47af7adeb6955348232
#
_cell.length_a   1.000
_cell.length_b   1.000
_cell.length_c   1.000
_cell.angle_alpha   90.00
_cell.angle_beta   90.00
_cell.angle_gamma   90.00
#
_symmetry.space_group_name_H-M   'P 1'
#
loop_
_entity.id
_entity.type
_entity.pdbx_description
1 polymer ?
#
loop_
_entity_poly.entity_id
_entity_poly.type
_entity_poly.pdbx_seq_one_letter_code
_entity_poly.pdbx_strand_id
1 'polypeptide(L)'
;HGEKFYSVGEYWRNDLEKLKEYLDNVGYKTDLFDVGLHFNMYDASKKKQDYDLREIFEHTIVATNPMAAVTFVDNHDSQKGSALESQVENWFIPHSYAIILLSKDGYPCLFYGDYYGIGGEKSPHQWIIDKLLEIRRIHAYGEQINHLDDPNVIAIQRTGRDERTGCVAVLSNSEEEEEIQVEIGKEKAGEVWQEVTGSEYEDVVIDEDGNA
;
A
#
# COMPACT_ATOMS: atom_id res chain seq x y z
N HIS A 1 -16.56 19.11 -27.30
CA HIS A 1 -16.44 17.82 -26.65
C HIS A 1 -16.56 18.03 -25.15
N GLY A 2 -17.65 17.54 -24.52
CA GLY A 2 -17.94 17.74 -23.09
C GLY A 2 -17.51 16.57 -22.21
N GLU A 3 -16.59 15.72 -22.65
CA GLU A 3 -16.09 14.60 -21.88
C GLU A 3 -14.97 15.06 -20.94
N LYS A 4 -15.08 14.68 -19.66
CA LYS A 4 -14.02 14.90 -18.69
C LYS A 4 -12.94 13.83 -18.93
N PHE A 5 -11.75 14.26 -19.30
CA PHE A 5 -10.60 13.38 -19.32
C PHE A 5 -10.04 13.22 -17.92
N TYR A 6 -9.65 11.98 -17.56
CA TYR A 6 -8.83 11.73 -16.39
C TYR A 6 -7.44 12.33 -16.61
N SER A 7 -6.92 13.00 -15.62
CA SER A 7 -5.60 13.63 -15.69
C SER A 7 -4.89 13.45 -14.37
N VAL A 8 -3.63 13.08 -14.44
CA VAL A 8 -2.74 12.99 -13.28
C VAL A 8 -1.51 13.88 -13.54
N GLY A 9 -1.15 14.66 -12.53
CA GLY A 9 0.02 15.53 -12.55
C GLY A 9 1.18 14.91 -11.78
N GLU A 10 2.39 15.15 -12.27
CA GLU A 10 3.61 14.83 -11.58
C GLU A 10 4.23 16.11 -11.02
N TYR A 11 4.10 16.29 -9.70
CA TYR A 11 4.72 17.39 -8.98
C TYR A 11 5.63 16.80 -7.89
N TRP A 12 6.90 16.59 -8.24
CA TRP A 12 7.86 15.87 -7.42
C TRP A 12 8.31 16.69 -6.21
N ARG A 13 7.46 16.69 -5.18
CA ARG A 13 7.70 17.38 -3.91
C ARG A 13 7.29 16.50 -2.74
N ASN A 14 8.22 16.25 -1.80
CA ASN A 14 7.93 15.63 -0.52
C ASN A 14 7.55 16.72 0.51
N ASP A 15 6.44 17.40 0.23
CA ASP A 15 5.91 18.49 1.06
C ASP A 15 4.39 18.54 0.82
N LEU A 16 3.62 18.02 1.77
CA LEU A 16 2.16 17.91 1.65
C LEU A 16 1.49 19.26 1.42
N GLU A 17 1.95 20.33 2.09
CA GLU A 17 1.33 21.65 1.95
C GLU A 17 1.53 22.20 0.52
N LYS A 18 2.68 21.93 -0.09
CA LYS A 18 2.94 22.30 -1.49
C LYS A 18 2.10 21.48 -2.47
N LEU A 19 1.89 20.20 -2.19
CA LEU A 19 1.02 19.34 -3.00
C LEU A 19 -0.44 19.80 -2.91
N LYS A 20 -0.92 20.15 -1.71
CA LYS A 20 -2.26 20.72 -1.49
C LYS A 20 -2.43 22.07 -2.16
N GLU A 21 -1.45 22.98 -2.00
CA GLU A 21 -1.44 24.28 -2.69
C GLU A 21 -1.56 24.11 -4.22
N TYR A 22 -0.87 23.13 -4.79
CA TYR A 22 -0.97 22.83 -6.21
C TYR A 22 -2.38 22.36 -6.59
N LEU A 23 -2.95 21.40 -5.83
CA LEU A 23 -4.31 20.90 -6.07
C LEU A 23 -5.35 22.00 -5.98
N ASP A 24 -5.25 22.89 -4.99
CA ASP A 24 -6.12 24.04 -4.82
C ASP A 24 -6.02 25.00 -6.00
N ASN A 25 -4.81 25.32 -6.45
CA ASN A 25 -4.56 26.24 -7.56
C ASN A 25 -5.12 25.72 -8.91
N VAL A 26 -5.12 24.40 -9.12
CA VAL A 26 -5.72 23.80 -10.32
C VAL A 26 -7.21 23.47 -10.13
N GLY A 27 -7.77 23.74 -8.95
CA GLY A 27 -9.16 23.49 -8.60
C GLY A 27 -9.53 22.03 -8.68
N TYR A 28 -8.64 21.12 -8.26
CA TYR A 28 -8.82 19.65 -8.29
C TYR A 28 -9.24 19.12 -9.67
N LYS A 29 -8.73 19.73 -10.75
CA LYS A 29 -8.99 19.27 -12.12
C LYS A 29 -8.05 18.18 -12.58
N THR A 30 -7.02 17.93 -11.81
CA THR A 30 -6.05 16.85 -12.00
C THR A 30 -5.75 16.22 -10.64
N ASP A 31 -5.56 14.91 -10.63
CA ASP A 31 -5.03 14.22 -9.47
C ASP A 31 -3.49 14.35 -9.47
N LEU A 32 -2.85 14.04 -8.36
CA LEU A 32 -1.39 14.04 -8.25
C LEU A 32 -0.86 12.68 -7.82
N PHE A 33 0.31 12.33 -8.34
CA PHE A 33 1.10 11.28 -7.74
C PHE A 33 1.44 11.62 -6.29
N ASP A 34 1.16 10.67 -5.38
CA ASP A 34 1.41 10.83 -3.95
C ASP A 34 2.90 10.61 -3.63
N VAL A 35 3.68 11.65 -3.88
CA VAL A 35 5.13 11.65 -3.64
C VAL A 35 5.45 11.48 -2.16
N GLY A 36 4.58 11.96 -1.25
CA GLY A 36 4.73 11.75 0.18
C GLY A 36 4.70 10.26 0.55
N LEU A 37 3.70 9.52 0.06
CA LEU A 37 3.62 8.08 0.31
C LEU A 37 4.79 7.31 -0.31
N HIS A 38 5.22 7.69 -1.53
CA HIS A 38 6.42 7.10 -2.15
C HIS A 38 7.65 7.26 -1.24
N PHE A 39 7.91 8.47 -0.72
CA PHE A 39 9.06 8.69 0.16
C PHE A 39 8.93 7.99 1.51
N ASN A 40 7.73 7.86 2.06
CA ASN A 40 7.53 7.07 3.28
C ASN A 40 7.91 5.59 3.05
N MET A 41 7.50 5.00 1.93
CA MET A 41 7.88 3.63 1.56
C MET A 41 9.38 3.51 1.26
N TYR A 42 9.96 4.48 0.57
CA TYR A 42 11.40 4.54 0.34
C TYR A 42 12.18 4.58 1.65
N ASP A 43 11.82 5.49 2.56
CA ASP A 43 12.45 5.65 3.87
C ASP A 43 12.32 4.40 4.72
N ALA A 44 11.12 3.78 4.75
CA ALA A 44 10.89 2.52 5.44
C ALA A 44 11.82 1.42 4.91
N SER A 45 11.96 1.33 3.59
CA SER A 45 12.83 0.35 2.94
C SER A 45 14.32 0.53 3.30
N LYS A 46 14.76 1.79 3.48
CA LYS A 46 16.16 2.13 3.79
C LYS A 46 16.48 2.03 5.27
N LYS A 47 15.60 2.51 6.12
CA LYS A 47 15.78 2.55 7.58
C LYS A 47 15.46 1.20 8.24
N LYS A 48 14.72 0.34 7.56
CA LYS A 48 14.28 -0.97 8.08
C LYS A 48 13.61 -0.80 9.45
N GLN A 49 14.00 -1.59 10.46
CA GLN A 49 13.42 -1.54 11.81
C GLN A 49 13.56 -0.18 12.53
N ASP A 50 14.41 0.71 12.03
CA ASP A 50 14.54 2.07 12.56
C ASP A 50 13.45 3.03 12.00
N TYR A 51 12.62 2.58 11.06
CA TYR A 51 11.47 3.32 10.57
C TYR A 51 10.22 2.91 11.33
N ASP A 52 9.48 3.89 11.84
CA ASP A 52 8.19 3.66 12.49
C ASP A 52 7.09 3.46 11.44
N LEU A 53 6.65 2.22 11.23
CA LEU A 53 5.62 1.89 10.24
C LEU A 53 4.27 2.56 10.53
N ARG A 54 4.02 3.02 11.76
CA ARG A 54 2.79 3.75 12.11
C ARG A 54 2.67 5.06 11.34
N GLU A 55 3.81 5.61 10.90
CA GLU A 55 3.88 6.87 10.15
C GLU A 55 3.74 6.68 8.63
N ILE A 56 3.51 5.44 8.14
CA ILE A 56 3.54 5.13 6.71
C ILE A 56 2.57 5.99 5.86
N PHE A 57 1.45 6.42 6.43
CA PHE A 57 0.48 7.28 5.78
C PHE A 57 0.58 8.76 6.20
N GLU A 58 1.48 9.12 7.10
CA GLU A 58 1.61 10.51 7.54
C GLU A 58 2.14 11.43 6.43
N HIS A 59 1.67 12.65 6.42
CA HIS A 59 2.06 13.69 5.45
C HIS A 59 1.84 13.32 3.97
N THR A 60 0.84 12.47 3.69
CA THR A 60 0.50 11.99 2.35
C THR A 60 -0.78 12.63 1.80
N ILE A 61 -0.90 12.68 0.46
CA ILE A 61 -2.15 13.13 -0.17
C ILE A 61 -3.27 12.11 0.13
N VAL A 62 -2.97 10.82 0.09
CA VAL A 62 -3.98 9.78 0.31
C VAL A 62 -4.62 9.87 1.69
N ALA A 63 -3.89 10.28 2.73
CA ALA A 63 -4.44 10.45 4.06
C ALA A 63 -5.33 11.70 4.20
N THR A 64 -5.11 12.73 3.39
CA THR A 64 -5.80 14.02 3.50
C THR A 64 -6.84 14.26 2.41
N ASN A 65 -6.52 13.90 1.18
CA ASN A 65 -7.33 14.10 -0.03
C ASN A 65 -7.35 12.84 -0.90
N PRO A 66 -7.90 11.71 -0.43
CA PRO A 66 -7.77 10.39 -1.07
C PRO A 66 -8.26 10.35 -2.52
N MET A 67 -9.27 11.17 -2.86
CA MET A 67 -9.82 11.24 -4.21
C MET A 67 -8.90 11.93 -5.22
N ALA A 68 -7.88 12.64 -4.75
CA ALA A 68 -6.88 13.31 -5.59
C ALA A 68 -5.51 12.60 -5.58
N ALA A 69 -5.41 11.48 -4.87
CA ALA A 69 -4.17 10.75 -4.69
C ALA A 69 -4.01 9.62 -5.71
N VAL A 70 -2.98 9.67 -6.54
CA VAL A 70 -2.50 8.52 -7.30
C VAL A 70 -1.32 7.91 -6.56
N THR A 71 -1.56 6.79 -5.88
CA THR A 71 -0.55 6.09 -5.09
C THR A 71 0.34 5.24 -5.99
N PHE A 72 1.62 5.22 -5.73
CA PHE A 72 2.61 4.46 -6.53
C PHE A 72 3.79 4.05 -5.66
N VAL A 73 4.48 3.00 -6.05
CA VAL A 73 5.71 2.53 -5.37
C VAL A 73 6.92 3.19 -5.98
N ASP A 74 7.19 2.91 -7.24
CA ASP A 74 8.28 3.48 -8.03
C ASP A 74 7.76 3.98 -9.39
N ASN A 75 8.61 4.72 -10.09
CA ASN A 75 8.41 5.12 -11.48
C ASN A 75 9.75 5.14 -12.24
N HIS A 76 9.72 5.58 -13.51
CA HIS A 76 10.90 5.63 -14.37
C HIS A 76 11.95 6.66 -13.90
N ASP A 77 11.57 7.63 -13.07
CA ASP A 77 12.46 8.65 -12.53
C ASP A 77 12.99 8.31 -11.13
N SER A 78 12.27 7.50 -10.35
CA SER A 78 12.72 7.04 -9.03
C SER A 78 13.65 5.83 -9.09
N GLN A 79 13.62 5.07 -10.18
CA GLN A 79 14.45 3.88 -10.35
C GLN A 79 15.95 4.17 -10.28
N LYS A 80 16.74 3.15 -9.97
CA LYS A 80 18.19 3.24 -9.85
C LYS A 80 18.86 3.82 -11.09
N GLY A 81 19.73 4.83 -10.88
CA GLY A 81 20.45 5.52 -11.94
C GLY A 81 19.67 6.64 -12.63
N SER A 82 18.43 6.90 -12.23
CA SER A 82 17.61 8.01 -12.72
C SER A 82 17.87 9.31 -11.95
N ALA A 83 17.35 10.44 -12.47
CA ALA A 83 17.63 11.77 -11.93
C ALA A 83 17.02 12.00 -10.53
N LEU A 84 15.95 11.32 -10.20
CA LEU A 84 15.23 11.42 -8.93
C LEU A 84 15.35 10.10 -8.12
N GLU A 85 16.48 9.40 -8.29
CA GLU A 85 16.71 8.09 -7.69
C GLU A 85 16.27 8.04 -6.22
N SER A 86 15.21 7.30 -5.98
CA SER A 86 14.61 7.03 -4.67
C SER A 86 13.91 5.66 -4.68
N GLN A 87 14.54 4.68 -5.36
CA GLN A 87 13.95 3.35 -5.52
C GLN A 87 13.76 2.65 -4.17
N VAL A 88 12.56 2.14 -3.96
CA VAL A 88 12.23 1.28 -2.83
C VAL A 88 13.06 0.00 -2.89
N GLU A 89 13.63 -0.42 -1.77
CA GLU A 89 14.47 -1.63 -1.72
C GLU A 89 13.64 -2.89 -2.02
N ASN A 90 14.24 -3.84 -2.72
CA ASN A 90 13.58 -5.05 -3.20
C ASN A 90 12.80 -5.80 -2.11
N TRP A 91 13.32 -5.86 -0.89
CA TRP A 91 12.66 -6.56 0.21
C TRP A 91 11.32 -5.90 0.61
N PHE A 92 11.18 -4.57 0.44
CA PHE A 92 9.99 -3.82 0.84
C PHE A 92 9.00 -3.60 -0.32
N ILE A 93 9.36 -3.93 -1.56
CA ILE A 93 8.46 -3.84 -2.72
C ILE A 93 7.13 -4.59 -2.49
N PRO A 94 7.11 -5.85 -2.00
CA PRO A 94 5.85 -6.55 -1.71
C PRO A 94 4.98 -5.81 -0.69
N HIS A 95 5.57 -5.27 0.38
CA HIS A 95 4.89 -4.47 1.39
C HIS A 95 4.29 -3.20 0.78
N SER A 96 5.07 -2.49 -0.02
CA SER A 96 4.64 -1.26 -0.70
C SER A 96 3.46 -1.50 -1.63
N TYR A 97 3.48 -2.59 -2.40
CA TYR A 97 2.33 -2.96 -3.24
C TYR A 97 1.12 -3.42 -2.42
N ALA A 98 1.31 -4.08 -1.29
CA ALA A 98 0.21 -4.39 -0.38
C ALA A 98 -0.44 -3.10 0.16
N ILE A 99 0.37 -2.11 0.56
CA ILE A 99 -0.10 -0.80 1.00
C ILE A 99 -0.97 -0.13 -0.07
N ILE A 100 -0.50 0.03 -1.29
CA ILE A 100 -1.24 0.77 -2.31
C ILE A 100 -2.39 -0.02 -2.94
N LEU A 101 -2.27 -1.35 -3.05
CA LEU A 101 -3.28 -2.18 -3.72
C LEU A 101 -4.41 -2.60 -2.79
N LEU A 102 -4.15 -2.82 -1.51
CA LEU A 102 -5.16 -3.31 -0.57
C LEU A 102 -5.85 -2.18 0.20
N SER A 103 -5.25 -0.98 0.22
CA SER A 103 -5.90 0.20 0.79
C SER A 103 -7.19 0.56 0.06
N LYS A 104 -8.15 1.12 0.83
CA LYS A 104 -9.44 1.62 0.34
C LYS A 104 -9.26 2.88 -0.50
N ASP A 105 -8.40 3.74 -0.05
CA ASP A 105 -8.20 5.09 -0.54
C ASP A 105 -7.02 5.18 -1.52
N GLY A 106 -7.09 6.20 -2.40
CA GLY A 106 -6.11 6.41 -3.45
C GLY A 106 -6.38 5.60 -4.73
N TYR A 107 -5.76 6.02 -5.80
CA TYR A 107 -5.80 5.35 -7.10
C TYR A 107 -4.44 4.71 -7.38
N PRO A 108 -4.27 3.39 -7.21
CA PRO A 108 -2.97 2.75 -7.32
C PRO A 108 -2.46 2.71 -8.77
N CYS A 109 -1.21 3.08 -8.96
CA CYS A 109 -0.48 3.03 -10.21
C CYS A 109 0.66 2.02 -10.11
N LEU A 110 0.64 0.98 -10.97
CA LEU A 110 1.71 0.01 -11.06
C LEU A 110 2.85 0.54 -11.94
N PHE A 111 4.06 0.40 -11.46
CA PHE A 111 5.24 0.65 -12.27
C PHE A 111 5.56 -0.57 -13.15
N TYR A 112 5.73 -0.33 -14.45
CA TYR A 112 6.09 -1.36 -15.42
C TYR A 112 7.35 -2.13 -15.03
N GLY A 113 8.36 -1.40 -14.49
CA GLY A 113 9.63 -1.96 -14.09
C GLY A 113 9.53 -2.95 -12.94
N ASP A 114 8.69 -2.66 -11.95
CA ASP A 114 8.46 -3.57 -10.81
C ASP A 114 7.69 -4.82 -11.22
N TYR A 115 6.87 -4.73 -12.24
CA TYR A 115 6.06 -5.86 -12.70
C TYR A 115 6.80 -6.73 -13.73
N TYR A 116 7.36 -6.14 -14.77
CA TYR A 116 7.99 -6.88 -15.85
C TYR A 116 9.52 -6.95 -15.77
N GLY A 117 10.13 -6.01 -15.04
CA GLY A 117 11.59 -5.86 -14.93
C GLY A 117 12.13 -4.72 -15.77
N ILE A 118 13.42 -4.46 -15.59
CA ILE A 118 14.15 -3.34 -16.20
C ILE A 118 15.41 -3.88 -16.88
N GLY A 119 15.78 -3.30 -18.01
CA GLY A 119 17.06 -3.62 -18.67
C GLY A 119 17.17 -5.04 -19.22
N GLY A 120 16.04 -5.73 -19.41
CA GLY A 120 16.01 -7.13 -19.88
C GLY A 120 16.05 -8.17 -18.75
N GLU A 121 16.17 -7.74 -17.50
CA GLU A 121 16.05 -8.60 -16.32
C GLU A 121 14.58 -8.67 -15.90
N LYS A 122 14.11 -9.88 -15.59
CA LYS A 122 12.72 -10.07 -15.11
C LYS A 122 12.59 -9.60 -13.67
N SER A 123 11.46 -8.99 -13.36
CA SER A 123 11.12 -8.64 -11.98
C SER A 123 10.94 -9.90 -11.13
N PRO A 124 11.50 -9.94 -9.93
CA PRO A 124 11.20 -11.00 -8.97
C PRO A 124 9.84 -10.84 -8.31
N HIS A 125 9.15 -9.70 -8.51
CA HIS A 125 7.96 -9.30 -7.77
C HIS A 125 6.65 -9.55 -8.53
N GLN A 126 6.70 -9.93 -9.82
CA GLN A 126 5.51 -10.14 -10.64
C GLN A 126 4.48 -11.05 -9.97
N TRP A 127 4.93 -12.18 -9.44
CA TRP A 127 4.05 -13.17 -8.82
C TRP A 127 3.28 -12.63 -7.61
N ILE A 128 3.93 -11.85 -6.74
CA ILE A 128 3.27 -11.27 -5.56
C ILE A 128 2.34 -10.12 -5.96
N ILE A 129 2.72 -9.31 -6.95
CA ILE A 129 1.85 -8.25 -7.49
C ILE A 129 0.60 -8.87 -8.09
N ASP A 130 0.70 -9.98 -8.85
CA ASP A 130 -0.45 -10.72 -9.39
C ASP A 130 -1.39 -11.19 -8.26
N LYS A 131 -0.84 -11.73 -7.18
CA LYS A 131 -1.61 -12.13 -6.00
C LYS A 131 -2.33 -10.96 -5.35
N LEU A 132 -1.64 -9.85 -5.12
CA LEU A 132 -2.23 -8.64 -4.54
C LEU A 132 -3.33 -8.04 -5.42
N LEU A 133 -3.17 -8.07 -6.75
CA LEU A 133 -4.21 -7.66 -7.70
C LEU A 133 -5.44 -8.58 -7.63
N GLU A 134 -5.23 -9.88 -7.48
CA GLU A 134 -6.33 -10.84 -7.27
C GLU A 134 -7.08 -10.56 -5.97
N ILE A 135 -6.35 -10.38 -4.85
CA ILE A 135 -6.94 -10.03 -3.55
C ILE A 135 -7.71 -8.71 -3.65
N ARG A 136 -7.11 -7.68 -4.26
CA ARG A 136 -7.79 -6.39 -4.48
C ARG A 136 -9.13 -6.58 -5.19
N ARG A 137 -9.15 -7.38 -6.25
CA ARG A 137 -10.35 -7.61 -7.07
C ARG A 137 -11.43 -8.41 -6.35
N ILE A 138 -11.04 -9.34 -5.48
CA ILE A 138 -11.96 -10.31 -4.87
C ILE A 138 -12.31 -9.95 -3.43
N HIS A 139 -11.34 -9.52 -2.61
CA HIS A 139 -11.45 -9.42 -1.16
C HIS A 139 -11.33 -8.01 -0.59
N ALA A 140 -10.54 -7.10 -1.20
CA ALA A 140 -10.25 -5.79 -0.61
C ALA A 140 -11.43 -4.81 -0.71
N TYR A 141 -12.53 -5.13 -0.05
CA TYR A 141 -13.78 -4.36 0.01
C TYR A 141 -14.15 -3.98 1.44
N GLY A 142 -15.18 -3.15 1.57
CA GLY A 142 -15.66 -2.68 2.87
C GLY A 142 -14.81 -1.53 3.42
N GLU A 143 -14.92 -1.32 4.72
CA GLU A 143 -14.14 -0.29 5.41
C GLU A 143 -12.68 -0.73 5.55
N GLN A 144 -11.82 0.25 5.76
CA GLN A 144 -10.43 0.02 6.10
C GLN A 144 -10.22 0.33 7.58
N ILE A 145 -9.55 -0.59 8.27
CA ILE A 145 -9.07 -0.41 9.64
C ILE A 145 -7.56 -0.60 9.60
N ASN A 146 -6.84 0.38 10.10
CA ASN A 146 -5.40 0.30 10.22
C ASN A 146 -5.05 -0.01 11.68
N HIS A 147 -4.34 -1.10 11.90
CA HIS A 147 -3.80 -1.48 13.19
C HIS A 147 -2.36 -0.97 13.26
N LEU A 148 -2.17 0.11 14.00
CA LEU A 148 -0.91 0.86 14.08
C LEU A 148 -0.43 0.97 15.54
N ASP A 149 -0.47 -0.13 16.29
CA ASP A 149 -0.11 -0.12 17.70
C ASP A 149 1.39 -0.36 17.93
N ASP A 150 2.06 -1.02 17.00
CA ASP A 150 3.48 -1.35 17.07
C ASP A 150 4.26 -0.63 15.95
N PRO A 151 5.45 -0.08 16.26
CA PRO A 151 6.25 0.64 15.26
C PRO A 151 6.84 -0.27 14.16
N ASN A 152 6.97 -1.56 14.42
CA ASN A 152 7.64 -2.49 13.51
C ASN A 152 6.71 -3.54 12.88
N VAL A 153 5.46 -3.62 13.34
CA VAL A 153 4.43 -4.44 12.70
C VAL A 153 3.10 -3.70 12.66
N ILE A 154 2.52 -3.61 11.48
CA ILE A 154 1.21 -3.00 11.26
C ILE A 154 0.31 -3.94 10.47
N ALA A 155 -1.01 -3.73 10.58
CA ALA A 155 -1.93 -4.44 9.70
C ALA A 155 -2.93 -3.48 9.04
N ILE A 156 -3.22 -3.75 7.75
CA ILE A 156 -4.26 -3.07 6.97
C ILE A 156 -5.37 -4.07 6.77
N GLN A 157 -6.50 -3.84 7.43
CA GLN A 157 -7.69 -4.68 7.34
C GLN A 157 -8.72 -4.05 6.40
N ARG A 158 -9.31 -4.88 5.54
CA ARG A 158 -10.53 -4.57 4.81
C ARG A 158 -11.64 -5.48 5.34
N THR A 159 -12.72 -4.87 5.81
CA THR A 159 -13.78 -5.60 6.53
C THR A 159 -14.62 -6.51 5.65
N GLY A 160 -14.52 -6.37 4.33
CA GLY A 160 -15.42 -7.03 3.40
C GLY A 160 -16.73 -6.25 3.21
N ARG A 161 -17.52 -6.67 2.22
CA ARG A 161 -18.86 -6.13 1.96
C ARG A 161 -19.63 -7.10 1.09
N ASP A 162 -20.87 -7.36 1.44
CA ASP A 162 -21.75 -8.33 0.75
C ASP A 162 -21.11 -9.73 0.75
N GLU A 163 -20.93 -10.35 -0.42
CA GLU A 163 -20.27 -11.65 -0.58
C GLU A 163 -18.74 -11.58 -0.57
N ARG A 164 -18.14 -10.38 -0.38
CA ARG A 164 -16.71 -10.15 -0.34
C ARG A 164 -16.19 -10.26 1.09
N THR A 165 -15.35 -11.25 1.34
CA THR A 165 -14.97 -11.66 2.71
C THR A 165 -14.08 -10.65 3.44
N GLY A 166 -13.40 -9.78 2.72
CA GLY A 166 -12.35 -8.92 3.29
C GLY A 166 -10.97 -9.55 3.19
N CYS A 167 -9.97 -8.85 3.69
CA CYS A 167 -8.58 -9.32 3.79
C CYS A 167 -7.83 -8.54 4.86
N VAL A 168 -6.72 -9.10 5.32
CA VAL A 168 -5.75 -8.42 6.19
C VAL A 168 -4.37 -8.54 5.53
N ALA A 169 -3.66 -7.42 5.45
CA ALA A 169 -2.25 -7.41 5.10
C ALA A 169 -1.46 -7.07 6.37
N VAL A 170 -0.67 -8.01 6.86
CA VAL A 170 0.30 -7.80 7.93
C VAL A 170 1.64 -7.44 7.32
N LEU A 171 2.23 -6.35 7.78
CA LEU A 171 3.47 -5.78 7.25
C LEU A 171 4.44 -5.58 8.39
N SER A 172 5.64 -6.13 8.29
CA SER A 172 6.69 -5.95 9.29
C SER A 172 7.99 -5.49 8.64
N ASN A 173 8.72 -4.61 9.33
CA ASN A 173 10.09 -4.22 9.01
C ASN A 173 11.09 -4.66 10.08
N SER A 174 10.65 -5.47 11.05
CA SER A 174 11.51 -6.08 12.08
C SER A 174 12.42 -7.16 11.48
N GLU A 175 13.59 -7.36 12.08
CA GLU A 175 14.45 -8.51 11.85
C GLU A 175 14.10 -9.69 12.76
N GLU A 176 13.26 -9.47 13.77
CA GLU A 176 12.72 -10.46 14.70
C GLU A 176 11.31 -10.87 14.25
N GLU A 177 10.85 -12.01 14.74
CA GLU A 177 9.47 -12.45 14.54
C GLU A 177 8.54 -11.61 15.40
N GLU A 178 7.54 -10.99 14.77
CA GLU A 178 6.58 -10.12 15.41
C GLU A 178 5.17 -10.69 15.27
N GLU A 179 4.36 -10.49 16.30
CA GLU A 179 2.95 -10.89 16.29
C GLU A 179 2.06 -9.65 16.41
N ILE A 180 0.97 -9.63 15.68
CA ILE A 180 -0.06 -8.60 15.79
C ILE A 180 -1.43 -9.26 15.91
N GLN A 181 -2.21 -8.83 16.89
CA GLN A 181 -3.59 -9.27 17.03
C GLN A 181 -4.52 -8.34 16.24
N VAL A 182 -5.36 -8.91 15.39
CA VAL A 182 -6.30 -8.17 14.56
C VAL A 182 -7.73 -8.54 14.93
N GLU A 183 -8.54 -7.55 15.31
CA GLU A 183 -9.97 -7.75 15.58
C GLU A 183 -10.73 -7.84 14.24
N ILE A 184 -11.14 -9.05 13.86
CA ILE A 184 -11.86 -9.34 12.62
C ILE A 184 -13.37 -9.20 12.82
N GLY A 185 -13.87 -9.59 13.98
CA GLY A 185 -15.27 -9.56 14.37
C GLY A 185 -15.81 -10.92 14.78
N LYS A 186 -16.61 -10.93 15.83
CA LYS A 186 -17.19 -12.18 16.42
C LYS A 186 -18.09 -12.96 15.46
N GLU A 187 -18.69 -12.29 14.49
CA GLU A 187 -19.52 -12.94 13.47
C GLU A 187 -18.72 -13.84 12.52
N LYS A 188 -17.38 -13.71 12.53
CA LYS A 188 -16.46 -14.54 11.74
C LYS A 188 -15.74 -15.61 12.58
N ALA A 189 -16.11 -15.77 13.84
CA ALA A 189 -15.50 -16.77 14.72
C ALA A 189 -15.59 -18.18 14.12
N GLY A 190 -14.45 -18.88 14.11
CA GLY A 190 -14.31 -20.20 13.51
C GLY A 190 -14.05 -20.21 11.99
N GLU A 191 -14.05 -19.07 11.32
CA GLU A 191 -13.56 -19.00 9.94
C GLU A 191 -12.05 -19.26 9.89
N VAL A 192 -11.61 -19.91 8.81
CA VAL A 192 -10.19 -20.13 8.51
C VAL A 192 -9.80 -19.17 7.39
N TRP A 193 -8.89 -18.26 7.70
CA TRP A 193 -8.36 -17.32 6.72
C TRP A 193 -7.00 -17.79 6.22
N GLN A 194 -6.88 -17.86 4.89
CA GLN A 194 -5.73 -18.43 4.21
C GLN A 194 -4.62 -17.41 4.04
N GLU A 195 -3.40 -17.81 4.38
CA GLU A 195 -2.20 -17.10 3.97
C GLU A 195 -1.99 -17.32 2.46
N VAL A 196 -1.75 -16.24 1.70
CA VAL A 196 -1.71 -16.29 0.23
C VAL A 196 -0.43 -15.71 -0.39
N THR A 197 0.47 -15.21 0.44
CA THR A 197 1.74 -14.60 -0.04
C THR A 197 2.86 -15.62 -0.19
N GLY A 198 2.60 -16.89 0.20
CA GLY A 198 3.59 -17.98 0.10
C GLY A 198 4.69 -17.88 1.15
N SER A 199 4.41 -17.20 2.26
CA SER A 199 5.22 -17.26 3.47
C SER A 199 5.10 -18.65 4.11
N GLU A 200 5.98 -18.95 5.07
CA GLU A 200 5.93 -20.21 5.83
C GLU A 200 4.85 -20.20 6.93
N TYR A 201 4.01 -19.14 7.00
CA TYR A 201 2.98 -19.01 8.01
C TYR A 201 1.76 -19.89 7.70
N GLU A 202 1.16 -20.40 8.76
CA GLU A 202 -0.05 -21.21 8.68
C GLU A 202 -1.30 -20.36 8.45
N ASP A 203 -2.37 -20.99 7.98
CA ASP A 203 -3.68 -20.37 7.92
C ASP A 203 -4.15 -19.96 9.33
N VAL A 204 -4.86 -18.85 9.42
CA VAL A 204 -5.30 -18.27 10.70
C VAL A 204 -6.75 -18.64 10.98
N VAL A 205 -7.02 -19.18 12.17
CA VAL A 205 -8.39 -19.44 12.63
C VAL A 205 -8.85 -18.28 13.50
N ILE A 206 -9.96 -17.64 13.13
CA ILE A 206 -10.56 -16.58 13.93
C ILE A 206 -11.09 -17.18 15.25
N ASP A 207 -10.66 -16.67 16.37
CA ASP A 207 -11.03 -17.17 17.69
C ASP A 207 -12.50 -16.86 18.07
N GLU A 208 -12.95 -17.35 19.26
CA GLU A 208 -14.32 -17.15 19.76
C GLU A 208 -14.64 -15.67 20.06
N ASP A 209 -13.62 -14.86 20.28
CA ASP A 209 -13.74 -13.41 20.50
C ASP A 209 -13.66 -12.59 19.22
N GLY A 210 -13.37 -13.22 18.08
CA GLY A 210 -13.30 -12.60 16.76
C GLY A 210 -11.93 -12.04 16.42
N ASN A 211 -10.87 -12.54 17.03
CA ASN A 211 -9.51 -12.11 16.76
C ASN A 211 -8.76 -13.12 15.88
N ALA A 212 -7.77 -12.58 15.15
CA ALA A 212 -6.80 -13.30 14.35
C ALA A 212 -5.40 -12.98 14.79
#